data_1dc6f9a7d771f8d91b084f94268ce76e
#
_entry.id   1dc6f9a7d771f8d91b084f94268ce76e
#
_cell.length_a   1.000
_cell.length_b   1.000
_cell.length_c   1.000
_cell.angle_alpha   90.00
_cell.angle_beta   90.00
_cell.angle_gamma   90.00
#
_symmetry.space_group_name_H-M   'P 1'
#
loop_
_entity.id
_entity.type
_entity.pdbx_description
1 polymer ?
#
loop_
_entity_poly.entity_id
_entity_poly.type
_entity_poly.pdbx_seq_one_letter_code
_entity_poly.pdbx_strand_id
1 'polypeptide(L)'
;MRDIKVKVHPSKSNLKKEDQLAWKIAEIASDKAKLDKDAVDMVINRIIDNASVAIASFNRGPVISARAMALAHSRKKGATVFGLNPKIKVDCEWAAWANGTAVRELDYHDTFLAADYSHPGDNIPAILAVAQ
;
A
#
# COMPACT_ATOMS: atom_id res chain seq x y z
N MET A 1 -7.17 22.27 3.80
CA MET A 1 -6.65 21.00 4.33
C MET A 1 -7.00 20.94 5.82
N ARG A 2 -7.56 19.83 6.32
CA ARG A 2 -7.81 19.68 7.76
C ARG A 2 -6.48 19.35 8.45
N ASP A 3 -6.11 20.11 9.46
CA ASP A 3 -5.00 19.80 10.35
C ASP A 3 -5.55 19.11 11.60
N ILE A 4 -5.23 17.84 11.78
CA ILE A 4 -5.70 17.04 12.91
C ILE A 4 -4.53 16.76 13.82
N LYS A 5 -4.52 17.40 14.99
CA LYS A 5 -3.53 17.13 16.02
C LYS A 5 -3.78 15.76 16.65
N VAL A 6 -2.77 14.92 16.63
CA VAL A 6 -2.78 13.61 17.29
C VAL A 6 -1.76 13.57 18.42
N LYS A 7 -2.01 12.69 19.39
CA LYS A 7 -1.08 12.46 20.51
C LYS A 7 -1.02 10.98 20.84
N VAL A 8 0.07 10.56 21.43
CA VAL A 8 0.23 9.20 21.95
C VAL A 8 -0.62 9.02 23.21
N HIS A 9 -1.25 7.88 23.34
CA HIS A 9 -2.03 7.48 24.50
C HIS A 9 -1.45 6.20 25.11
N PRO A 10 -1.48 6.05 26.45
CA PRO A 10 -1.09 4.79 27.09
C PRO A 10 -1.93 3.62 26.58
N SER A 11 -1.34 2.43 26.47
CA SER A 11 -2.03 1.22 25.96
C SER A 11 -3.28 0.83 26.76
N LYS A 12 -3.35 1.25 28.03
CA LYS A 12 -4.51 1.01 28.91
C LYS A 12 -5.63 2.04 28.73
N SER A 13 -5.43 3.10 27.95
CA SER A 13 -6.44 4.13 27.72
C SER A 13 -7.54 3.56 26.82
N ASN A 14 -8.76 3.53 27.32
CA ASN A 14 -9.93 3.14 26.53
C ASN A 14 -10.40 4.36 25.72
N LEU A 15 -9.86 4.53 24.53
CA LEU A 15 -10.25 5.61 23.61
C LEU A 15 -11.59 5.30 22.94
N LYS A 16 -12.43 6.32 22.83
CA LYS A 16 -13.59 6.24 21.93
C LYS A 16 -13.11 5.97 20.51
N LYS A 17 -13.94 5.32 19.72
CA LYS A 17 -13.61 4.92 18.34
C LYS A 17 -13.19 6.12 17.49
N GLU A 18 -13.89 7.24 17.63
CA GLU A 18 -13.67 8.49 16.90
C GLU A 18 -12.36 9.20 17.29
N ASP A 19 -11.82 8.90 18.47
CA ASP A 19 -10.55 9.44 18.95
C ASP A 19 -9.33 8.63 18.50
N GLN A 20 -9.56 7.44 17.93
CA GLN A 20 -8.49 6.56 17.45
C GLN A 20 -7.87 7.09 16.15
N LEU A 21 -6.55 6.91 16.00
CA LEU A 21 -5.83 7.37 14.81
C LEU A 21 -6.39 6.76 13.52
N ALA A 22 -6.72 5.46 13.53
CA ALA A 22 -7.28 4.79 12.38
C ALA A 22 -8.61 5.41 11.90
N TRP A 23 -9.46 5.85 12.84
CA TRP A 23 -10.69 6.56 12.51
C TRP A 23 -10.41 7.91 11.85
N LYS A 24 -9.49 8.68 12.41
CA LYS A 24 -9.09 9.98 11.86
C LYS A 24 -8.48 9.87 10.46
N ILE A 25 -7.67 8.83 10.22
CA ILE A 25 -7.13 8.53 8.88
C ILE A 25 -8.28 8.19 7.92
N ALA A 26 -9.24 7.36 8.34
CA ALA A 26 -10.38 6.99 7.51
C ALA A 26 -11.27 8.20 7.16
N GLU A 27 -11.48 9.13 8.08
CA GLU A 27 -12.19 10.39 7.81
C GLU A 27 -11.50 11.23 6.74
N ILE A 28 -10.16 11.35 6.80
CA ILE A 28 -9.39 12.10 5.80
C ILE A 28 -9.44 11.36 4.45
N ALA A 29 -9.27 10.04 4.45
CA ALA A 29 -9.28 9.25 3.22
C ALA A 29 -10.64 9.25 2.51
N SER A 30 -11.73 9.42 3.25
CA SER A 30 -13.09 9.51 2.71
C SER A 30 -13.58 10.94 2.43
N ASP A 31 -12.76 11.95 2.71
CA ASP A 31 -13.10 13.35 2.43
C ASP A 31 -13.18 13.61 0.93
N LYS A 32 -14.24 14.26 0.50
CA LYS A 32 -14.47 14.64 -0.92
C LYS A 32 -13.72 15.92 -1.32
N ALA A 33 -12.67 16.28 -0.62
CA ALA A 33 -11.84 17.42 -0.98
C ALA A 33 -11.27 17.29 -2.39
N LYS A 34 -11.20 18.39 -3.11
CA LYS A 34 -10.53 18.42 -4.43
C LYS A 34 -9.04 18.12 -4.21
N LEU A 35 -8.57 17.12 -4.92
CA LEU A 35 -7.15 16.75 -4.89
C LEU A 35 -6.33 17.78 -5.68
N ASP A 36 -5.16 18.11 -5.14
CA ASP A 36 -4.17 18.88 -5.83
C ASP A 36 -3.60 18.08 -7.02
N LYS A 37 -3.46 18.72 -8.18
CA LYS A 37 -2.96 18.06 -9.39
C LYS A 37 -1.54 17.53 -9.19
N ASP A 38 -0.67 18.31 -8.54
CA ASP A 38 0.72 17.91 -8.31
C ASP A 38 0.80 16.70 -7.36
N ALA A 39 -0.11 16.63 -6.38
CA ALA A 39 -0.22 15.44 -5.51
C ALA A 39 -0.67 14.21 -6.29
N VAL A 40 -1.63 14.34 -7.20
CA VAL A 40 -2.08 13.23 -8.05
C VAL A 40 -0.95 12.76 -8.97
N ASP A 41 -0.26 13.67 -9.63
CA ASP A 41 0.87 13.36 -10.52
C ASP A 41 2.00 12.67 -9.73
N MET A 42 2.27 13.11 -8.51
CA MET A 42 3.25 12.48 -7.63
C MET A 42 2.84 11.04 -7.27
N VAL A 43 1.58 10.80 -6.92
CA VAL A 43 1.09 9.45 -6.61
C VAL A 43 1.23 8.52 -7.82
N ILE A 44 0.90 9.00 -9.02
CA ILE A 44 1.07 8.23 -10.26
C ILE A 44 2.54 7.84 -10.45
N ASN A 45 3.46 8.79 -10.29
CA ASN A 45 4.90 8.53 -10.38
C ASN A 45 5.37 7.48 -9.36
N ARG A 46 4.87 7.55 -8.12
CA ARG A 46 5.19 6.56 -7.07
C ARG A 46 4.67 5.17 -7.41
N ILE A 47 3.47 5.08 -7.98
CA ILE A 47 2.93 3.79 -8.43
C ILE A 47 3.77 3.20 -9.58
N ILE A 48 4.21 4.03 -10.53
CA ILE A 48 5.07 3.59 -11.63
C ILE A 48 6.42 3.11 -11.10
N ASP A 49 7.04 3.88 -10.20
CA ASP A 49 8.29 3.51 -9.54
C ASP A 49 8.20 2.16 -8.83
N ASN A 50 7.19 2.01 -7.98
CA ASN A 50 6.93 0.76 -7.26
C ASN A 50 6.70 -0.43 -8.18
N ALA A 51 5.93 -0.26 -9.25
CA ALA A 51 5.70 -1.32 -10.23
C ALA A 51 7.01 -1.70 -10.96
N SER A 52 7.84 -0.73 -11.27
CA SER A 52 9.14 -0.94 -11.95
C SER A 52 10.11 -1.73 -11.07
N VAL A 53 10.25 -1.35 -9.81
CA VAL A 53 11.09 -2.07 -8.84
C VAL A 53 10.56 -3.49 -8.58
N ALA A 54 9.25 -3.65 -8.48
CA ALA A 54 8.64 -4.96 -8.33
C ALA A 54 8.95 -5.88 -9.52
N ILE A 55 8.85 -5.38 -10.76
CA ILE A 55 9.20 -6.14 -11.97
C ILE A 55 10.67 -6.56 -11.96
N ALA A 56 11.57 -5.66 -11.58
CA ALA A 56 13.00 -5.94 -11.49
C ALA A 56 13.33 -7.03 -10.45
N SER A 57 12.48 -7.24 -9.45
CA SER A 57 12.68 -8.21 -8.37
C SER A 57 12.11 -9.61 -8.64
N PHE A 58 11.39 -9.84 -9.74
CA PHE A 58 10.62 -11.07 -9.97
C PHE A 58 11.41 -12.38 -9.96
N ASN A 59 12.72 -12.31 -10.22
CA ASN A 59 13.62 -13.47 -10.19
C ASN A 59 14.23 -13.73 -8.80
N ARG A 60 13.86 -12.95 -7.79
CA ARG A 60 14.37 -13.10 -6.43
C ARG A 60 13.59 -14.17 -5.67
N GLY A 61 14.28 -14.98 -4.88
CA GLY A 61 13.70 -16.10 -4.13
C GLY A 61 12.49 -15.71 -3.27
N PRO A 62 12.57 -14.69 -2.42
CA PRO A 62 11.45 -14.25 -1.60
C PRO A 62 10.22 -13.85 -2.45
N VAL A 63 10.43 -13.19 -3.59
CA VAL A 63 9.36 -12.75 -4.48
C VAL A 63 8.70 -13.93 -5.18
N ILE A 64 9.49 -14.90 -5.65
CA ILE A 64 8.97 -16.14 -6.25
C ILE A 64 8.08 -16.88 -5.25
N SER A 65 8.55 -17.03 -4.00
CA SER A 65 7.80 -17.70 -2.93
C SER A 65 6.50 -16.96 -2.57
N ALA A 66 6.58 -15.63 -2.42
CA ALA A 66 5.41 -14.81 -2.09
C ALA A 66 4.34 -14.85 -3.20
N ARG A 67 4.75 -14.82 -4.47
CA ARG A 67 3.84 -14.94 -5.63
C ARG A 67 3.20 -16.32 -5.73
N ALA A 68 3.97 -17.38 -5.48
CA ALA A 68 3.45 -18.75 -5.45
C ALA A 68 2.41 -18.93 -4.33
N MET A 69 2.68 -18.36 -3.15
CA MET A 69 1.72 -18.36 -2.03
C MET A 69 0.45 -17.60 -2.39
N ALA A 70 0.56 -16.41 -2.97
CA ALA A 70 -0.59 -15.63 -3.38
C ALA A 70 -1.47 -16.38 -4.38
N LEU A 71 -0.88 -17.08 -5.35
CA LEU A 71 -1.60 -17.90 -6.33
C LEU A 71 -2.36 -19.07 -5.72
N ALA A 72 -1.94 -19.58 -4.57
CA ALA A 72 -2.68 -20.61 -3.82
C ALA A 72 -3.99 -20.08 -3.20
N HIS A 73 -4.15 -18.76 -3.10
CA HIS A 73 -5.32 -18.08 -2.55
C HIS A 73 -6.14 -17.35 -3.61
N SER A 74 -6.50 -18.06 -4.67
CA SER A 74 -7.26 -17.46 -5.76
C SER A 74 -8.68 -17.07 -5.33
N ARG A 75 -9.16 -15.92 -5.82
CA ARG A 75 -10.48 -15.37 -5.48
C ARG A 75 -11.13 -14.71 -6.69
N LYS A 76 -12.39 -15.03 -6.95
CA LYS A 76 -13.11 -14.57 -8.15
C LYS A 76 -13.24 -13.04 -8.28
N LYS A 77 -13.36 -12.33 -7.15
CA LYS A 77 -13.43 -10.86 -7.07
C LYS A 77 -12.33 -10.39 -6.11
N GLY A 78 -11.11 -10.62 -6.47
CA GLY A 78 -9.94 -10.29 -5.67
C GLY A 78 -9.05 -9.25 -6.34
N ALA A 79 -7.83 -9.14 -5.84
CA ALA A 79 -6.81 -8.21 -6.32
C ALA A 79 -5.82 -8.89 -7.28
N THR A 80 -5.04 -8.08 -7.99
CA THR A 80 -4.02 -8.53 -8.94
C THR A 80 -2.65 -8.62 -8.27
N VAL A 81 -1.85 -9.58 -8.72
CA VAL A 81 -0.42 -9.66 -8.39
C VAL A 81 0.38 -9.08 -9.56
N PHE A 82 1.31 -8.18 -9.29
CA PHE A 82 2.14 -7.52 -10.28
C PHE A 82 2.84 -8.54 -11.20
N GLY A 83 2.81 -8.27 -12.51
CA GLY A 83 3.42 -9.11 -13.52
C GLY A 83 2.73 -10.45 -13.79
N LEU A 84 1.57 -10.72 -13.22
CA LEU A 84 0.71 -11.83 -13.59
C LEU A 84 -0.40 -11.36 -14.54
N ASN A 85 -1.03 -12.33 -15.24
CA ASN A 85 -2.20 -12.03 -16.05
C ASN A 85 -3.27 -11.36 -15.17
N PRO A 86 -3.79 -10.17 -15.53
CA PRO A 86 -4.77 -9.44 -14.72
C PRO A 86 -6.11 -10.13 -14.54
N LYS A 87 -6.37 -11.21 -15.30
CA LYS A 87 -7.53 -12.09 -15.09
C LYS A 87 -7.37 -13.02 -13.88
N ILE A 88 -6.13 -13.27 -13.46
CA ILE A 88 -5.84 -14.05 -12.25
C ILE A 88 -6.02 -13.11 -11.06
N LYS A 89 -6.95 -13.47 -10.18
CA LYS A 89 -7.27 -12.71 -8.98
C LYS A 89 -7.02 -13.57 -7.74
N VAL A 90 -6.50 -12.95 -6.71
CA VAL A 90 -6.22 -13.57 -5.40
C VAL A 90 -6.87 -12.75 -4.29
N ASP A 91 -6.94 -13.27 -3.07
CA ASP A 91 -7.38 -12.49 -1.93
C ASP A 91 -6.50 -11.24 -1.75
N CYS A 92 -7.10 -10.13 -1.33
CA CYS A 92 -6.42 -8.83 -1.30
C CYS A 92 -5.21 -8.82 -0.36
N GLU A 93 -5.27 -9.51 0.76
CA GLU A 93 -4.16 -9.65 1.70
C GLU A 93 -2.97 -10.40 1.07
N TRP A 94 -3.22 -11.42 0.26
CA TRP A 94 -2.15 -12.15 -0.43
C TRP A 94 -1.60 -11.38 -1.63
N ALA A 95 -2.43 -10.59 -2.31
CA ALA A 95 -1.96 -9.65 -3.32
C ALA A 95 -1.08 -8.57 -2.69
N ALA A 96 -1.51 -7.99 -1.57
CA ALA A 96 -0.73 -7.00 -0.81
C ALA A 96 0.62 -7.57 -0.37
N TRP A 97 0.62 -8.80 0.17
CA TRP A 97 1.83 -9.51 0.56
C TRP A 97 2.80 -9.72 -0.60
N ALA A 98 2.33 -10.30 -1.70
CA ALA A 98 3.17 -10.61 -2.84
C ALA A 98 3.72 -9.35 -3.53
N ASN A 99 2.87 -8.33 -3.70
CA ASN A 99 3.27 -7.06 -4.31
C ASN A 99 4.20 -6.26 -3.40
N GLY A 100 3.93 -6.23 -2.09
CA GLY A 100 4.78 -5.58 -1.10
C GLY A 100 6.15 -6.22 -1.02
N THR A 101 6.22 -7.57 -1.00
CA THR A 101 7.50 -8.30 -1.05
C THR A 101 8.28 -7.94 -2.31
N ALA A 102 7.63 -7.87 -3.48
CA ALA A 102 8.29 -7.54 -4.73
C ALA A 102 8.82 -6.11 -4.76
N VAL A 103 8.06 -5.14 -4.23
CA VAL A 103 8.48 -3.74 -4.13
C VAL A 103 9.68 -3.59 -3.17
N ARG A 104 9.64 -4.30 -2.03
CA ARG A 104 10.66 -4.17 -0.97
C ARG A 104 11.97 -4.92 -1.23
N GLU A 105 11.93 -5.99 -2.01
CA GLU A 105 13.05 -6.95 -2.14
C GLU A 105 14.40 -6.32 -2.50
N LEU A 106 14.40 -5.32 -3.36
CA LEU A 106 15.63 -4.68 -3.82
C LEU A 106 16.05 -3.48 -2.97
N ASP A 107 15.19 -3.06 -2.03
CA ASP A 107 15.38 -1.84 -1.24
C ASP A 107 15.73 -0.61 -2.11
N TYR A 108 15.09 -0.51 -3.26
CA TYR A 108 15.38 0.46 -4.32
C TYR A 108 14.14 1.26 -4.76
N HIS A 109 13.07 1.19 -3.99
CA HIS A 109 11.84 1.91 -4.21
C HIS A 109 11.89 3.30 -3.57
N ASP A 110 10.87 4.07 -3.85
CA ASP A 110 10.72 5.48 -3.51
C ASP A 110 10.98 5.82 -2.03
N THR A 111 11.49 7.02 -1.82
CA THR A 111 11.64 7.63 -0.49
C THR A 111 10.93 8.98 -0.48
N PHE A 112 10.18 9.24 0.57
CA PHE A 112 9.61 10.54 0.88
C PHE A 112 10.40 11.17 2.04
N LEU A 113 11.01 12.32 1.77
CA LEU A 113 11.81 13.06 2.74
C LEU A 113 11.03 14.30 3.21
N ALA A 114 10.72 14.36 4.50
CA ALA A 114 10.08 15.48 5.17
C ALA A 114 10.73 15.70 6.56
N ALA A 115 9.98 16.19 7.53
CA ALA A 115 10.43 16.25 8.93
C ALA A 115 10.78 14.85 9.46
N ASP A 116 10.08 13.85 8.96
CA ASP A 116 10.40 12.43 9.10
C ASP A 116 10.42 11.78 7.73
N TYR A 117 11.15 10.68 7.55
CA TYR A 117 11.20 9.98 6.27
C TYR A 117 10.27 8.76 6.25
N SER A 118 9.82 8.40 5.06
CA SER A 118 9.02 7.19 4.85
C SER A 118 9.19 6.65 3.42
N HIS A 119 8.68 5.45 3.22
CA HIS A 119 8.63 4.82 1.91
C HIS A 119 7.16 4.62 1.51
N PRO A 120 6.60 5.44 0.62
CA PRO A 120 5.23 5.25 0.12
C PRO A 120 4.99 3.84 -0.44
N GLY A 121 6.04 3.22 -1.01
CA GLY A 121 6.02 1.84 -1.48
C GLY A 121 5.66 0.79 -0.42
N ASP A 122 5.82 1.09 0.85
CA ASP A 122 5.39 0.19 1.93
C ASP A 122 3.86 0.16 2.08
N ASN A 123 3.15 1.18 1.60
CA ASN A 123 1.70 1.31 1.72
C ASN A 123 0.97 1.06 0.39
N ILE A 124 1.55 1.46 -0.73
CA ILE A 124 0.91 1.45 -2.05
C ILE A 124 0.39 0.05 -2.44
N PRO A 125 1.15 -1.05 -2.29
CA PRO A 125 0.66 -2.38 -2.64
C PRO A 125 -0.60 -2.80 -1.89
N ALA A 126 -0.67 -2.51 -0.58
CA ALA A 126 -1.82 -2.83 0.25
C ALA A 126 -3.05 -2.00 -0.11
N ILE A 127 -2.86 -0.68 -0.31
CA ILE A 127 -3.94 0.23 -0.71
C ILE A 127 -4.51 -0.18 -2.07
N LEU A 128 -3.65 -0.46 -3.05
CA LEU A 128 -4.08 -0.90 -4.39
C LEU A 128 -4.81 -2.24 -4.35
N ALA A 129 -4.36 -3.19 -3.53
CA ALA A 129 -5.02 -4.50 -3.41
C ALA A 129 -6.43 -4.38 -2.83
N VAL A 130 -6.65 -3.47 -1.88
CA VAL A 130 -7.98 -3.25 -1.28
C VAL A 130 -8.88 -2.43 -2.21
N ALA A 131 -8.31 -1.54 -3.03
CA ALA A 131 -9.06 -0.68 -3.95
C ALA A 131 -9.61 -1.41 -5.20
N GLN A 132 -9.14 -2.61 -5.52
CA GLN A 132 -9.53 -3.42 -6.69
C GLN A 132 -10.79 -4.26 -6.45
#